data_6b19011006fd17783fd6d5bd8951889a
#
_entry.id   6b19011006fd17783fd6d5bd8951889a
#
_cell.length_a   1.000
_cell.length_b   1.000
_cell.length_c   1.000
_cell.angle_alpha   90.00
_cell.angle_beta   90.00
_cell.angle_gamma   90.00
#
_symmetry.space_group_name_H-M   'P 1'
#
loop_
_entity.id
_entity.type
_entity.pdbx_description
1 polymer ?
#
loop_
_entity_poly.entity_id
_entity_poly.type
_entity_poly.pdbx_seq_one_letter_code
_entity_poly.pdbx_strand_id
1 'polypeptide(L)'
;MKNKKVVWALYDDGNCSYKKAVEKYFDGQYLVYCVGINEPPFEDTENYKYRQIDLSVMNSKLIKQLSKLPQPDIVLASPPCESWSGAHYLKIWKPKVVELNDYAYYESWNHKIEPLTAFFKKQQTRILGESTQIGLITIIRHFKPSKWVIENPASGKCWKYQEQFLKFNGIINKTYYNNWNEEFSSKPTIFKSNVNLNLKCERIKSNIQLKNTSGYDNRSKVPLELIKEILIKLGE
;
A
#
# COMPACT_ATOMS: atom_id res chain seq x y z
N MET A 1 -14.93 -1.86 30.69
CA MET A 1 -14.92 -1.47 29.27
C MET A 1 -14.13 -2.55 28.53
N LYS A 2 -14.66 -3.15 27.44
CA LYS A 2 -13.86 -4.07 26.61
C LYS A 2 -12.69 -3.29 26.03
N ASN A 3 -11.46 -3.78 26.19
CA ASN A 3 -10.30 -3.19 25.52
C ASN A 3 -10.52 -3.22 24.00
N LYS A 4 -10.50 -2.04 23.36
CA LYS A 4 -10.59 -1.92 21.91
C LYS A 4 -9.36 -2.57 21.28
N LYS A 5 -9.54 -3.34 20.21
CA LYS A 5 -8.41 -3.83 19.41
C LYS A 5 -7.70 -2.65 18.74
N VAL A 6 -6.38 -2.67 18.75
CA VAL A 6 -5.56 -1.64 18.13
C VAL A 6 -5.28 -2.00 16.67
N VAL A 7 -5.62 -1.10 15.75
CA VAL A 7 -5.34 -1.22 14.32
C VAL A 7 -4.31 -0.18 13.91
N TRP A 8 -3.24 -0.62 13.27
CA TRP A 8 -2.35 0.29 12.56
C TRP A 8 -2.69 0.25 11.06
N ALA A 9 -3.13 1.40 10.53
CA ALA A 9 -3.38 1.63 9.12
C ALA A 9 -2.15 2.32 8.52
N LEU A 10 -1.22 1.53 7.98
CA LEU A 10 0.06 2.02 7.47
C LEU A 10 -0.07 2.44 6.01
N TYR A 11 0.51 3.59 5.66
CA TYR A 11 0.40 4.24 4.34
C TYR A 11 -1.06 4.60 3.99
N ASP A 12 -1.89 4.91 5.00
CA ASP A 12 -3.31 5.32 4.84
C ASP A 12 -3.46 6.84 4.92
N ASP A 13 -2.49 7.58 4.43
CA ASP A 13 -2.35 9.03 4.57
C ASP A 13 -2.99 9.83 3.42
N GLY A 14 -3.23 9.21 2.26
CA GLY A 14 -3.88 9.89 1.13
C GLY A 14 -5.39 9.92 1.25
N ASN A 15 -6.02 8.76 1.21
CA ASN A 15 -7.48 8.63 1.20
C ASN A 15 -8.09 8.24 2.55
N CYS A 16 -7.29 7.77 3.49
CA CYS A 16 -7.73 7.21 4.78
C CYS A 16 -8.81 6.14 4.62
N SER A 17 -8.65 5.26 3.62
CA SER A 17 -9.68 4.27 3.28
C SER A 17 -9.93 3.31 4.44
N TYR A 18 -8.89 2.89 5.15
CA TYR A 18 -9.00 1.99 6.30
C TYR A 18 -9.73 2.68 7.47
N LYS A 19 -9.32 3.91 7.81
CA LYS A 19 -10.00 4.72 8.85
C LYS A 19 -11.48 4.91 8.51
N LYS A 20 -11.79 5.31 7.28
CA LYS A 20 -13.18 5.54 6.84
C LYS A 20 -14.04 4.28 6.91
N ALA A 21 -13.47 3.12 6.58
CA ALA A 21 -14.21 1.86 6.68
C ALA A 21 -14.47 1.47 8.14
N VAL A 22 -13.48 1.63 9.04
CA VAL A 22 -13.70 1.38 10.48
C VAL A 22 -14.75 2.34 11.04
N GLU A 23 -14.67 3.64 10.74
CA GLU A 23 -15.62 4.65 11.18
C GLU A 23 -17.04 4.34 10.70
N LYS A 24 -17.20 3.92 9.44
CA LYS A 24 -18.51 3.63 8.85
C LYS A 24 -19.16 2.34 9.37
N TYR A 25 -18.37 1.28 9.60
CA TYR A 25 -18.91 -0.06 9.85
C TYR A 25 -18.61 -0.63 11.23
N PHE A 26 -17.63 -0.08 11.96
CA PHE A 26 -17.13 -0.63 13.21
C PHE A 26 -16.85 0.45 14.25
N ASP A 27 -17.53 1.59 14.17
CA ASP A 27 -17.29 2.72 15.07
C ASP A 27 -17.29 2.29 16.54
N GLY A 28 -16.31 2.79 17.28
CA GLY A 28 -16.12 2.46 18.69
C GLY A 28 -15.53 1.07 18.99
N GLN A 29 -15.39 0.17 18.00
CA GLN A 29 -14.86 -1.20 18.23
C GLN A 29 -13.33 -1.26 18.19
N TYR A 30 -12.69 -0.33 17.48
CA TYR A 30 -11.24 -0.28 17.30
C TYR A 30 -10.66 1.07 17.72
N LEU A 31 -9.39 1.04 18.13
CA LEU A 31 -8.52 2.21 18.21
C LEU A 31 -7.58 2.20 17.00
N VAL A 32 -7.77 3.14 16.08
CA VAL A 32 -7.05 3.17 14.80
C VAL A 32 -5.95 4.22 14.80
N TYR A 33 -4.75 3.82 14.48
CA TYR A 33 -3.61 4.69 14.20
C TYR A 33 -3.34 4.66 12.69
N CYS A 34 -3.73 5.74 11.99
CA CYS A 34 -3.28 5.98 10.62
C CYS A 34 -1.85 6.51 10.66
N VAL A 35 -0.96 5.89 9.91
CA VAL A 35 0.45 6.28 9.88
C VAL A 35 0.89 6.49 8.45
N GLY A 36 1.47 7.64 8.16
CA GLY A 36 1.95 8.01 6.83
C GLY A 36 2.91 9.19 6.88
N ILE A 37 3.34 9.64 5.71
CA ILE A 37 4.34 10.70 5.56
C ILE A 37 3.73 12.10 5.40
N ASN A 38 2.46 12.15 4.98
CA ASN A 38 1.78 13.41 4.70
C ASN A 38 1.40 14.17 5.98
N GLU A 39 1.01 15.42 5.83
CA GLU A 39 0.36 16.17 6.90
C GLU A 39 -0.92 15.47 7.37
N PRO A 40 -1.32 15.63 8.64
CA PRO A 40 -2.51 14.99 9.18
C PRO A 40 -3.76 15.33 8.36
N PRO A 41 -4.43 14.35 7.75
CA PRO A 41 -5.62 14.58 6.93
C PRO A 41 -6.90 14.72 7.75
N PHE A 42 -6.82 14.56 9.08
CA PHE A 42 -7.92 14.72 10.03
C PHE A 42 -7.38 15.00 11.43
N GLU A 43 -8.22 15.58 12.29
CA GLU A 43 -7.89 15.77 13.70
C GLU A 43 -8.03 14.47 14.52
N ASP A 44 -7.19 14.30 15.51
CA ASP A 44 -7.25 13.17 16.43
C ASP A 44 -8.58 13.15 17.20
N THR A 45 -9.22 12.00 17.25
CA THR A 45 -10.40 11.74 18.07
C THR A 45 -10.09 10.67 19.12
N GLU A 46 -11.06 10.27 19.94
CA GLU A 46 -10.87 9.17 20.88
C GLU A 46 -10.43 7.89 20.18
N ASN A 47 -11.05 7.54 19.05
CA ASN A 47 -10.86 6.26 18.35
C ASN A 47 -9.92 6.33 17.14
N TYR A 48 -9.64 7.51 16.61
CA TYR A 48 -8.89 7.71 15.37
C TYR A 48 -7.75 8.69 15.59
N LYS A 49 -6.54 8.23 15.36
CA LYS A 49 -5.31 8.99 15.56
C LYS A 49 -4.51 9.01 14.26
N TYR A 50 -3.86 10.14 13.96
CA TYR A 50 -2.89 10.20 12.88
C TYR A 50 -1.47 10.40 13.43
N ARG A 51 -0.49 9.77 12.79
CA ARG A 51 0.92 9.94 13.12
C ARG A 51 1.74 10.11 11.85
N GLN A 52 2.35 11.28 11.73
CA GLN A 52 3.25 11.57 10.63
C GLN A 52 4.60 10.90 10.88
N ILE A 53 4.83 9.77 10.25
CA ILE A 53 6.07 8.99 10.38
C ILE A 53 6.45 8.47 9.00
N ASP A 54 7.71 8.68 8.59
CA ASP A 54 8.26 7.99 7.43
C ASP A 54 8.42 6.50 7.74
N LEU A 55 7.65 5.67 7.02
CA LEU A 55 7.62 4.21 7.18
C LEU A 55 8.67 3.49 6.33
N SER A 56 9.58 4.22 5.69
CA SER A 56 10.70 3.63 4.96
C SER A 56 11.81 3.14 5.91
N VAL A 57 12.60 2.17 5.47
CA VAL A 57 13.77 1.71 6.22
C VAL A 57 14.85 2.79 6.32
N MET A 58 14.79 3.84 5.50
CA MET A 58 15.70 4.98 5.57
C MET A 58 15.51 5.82 6.82
N ASN A 59 14.36 5.72 7.48
CA ASN A 59 14.10 6.32 8.77
C ASN A 59 14.77 5.51 9.89
N SER A 60 15.96 5.91 10.29
CA SER A 60 16.72 5.23 11.37
C SER A 60 16.01 5.21 12.73
N LYS A 61 14.96 6.04 12.90
CA LYS A 61 14.14 6.12 14.14
C LYS A 61 12.80 5.39 14.01
N LEU A 62 12.54 4.70 12.90
CA LEU A 62 11.26 4.08 12.58
C LEU A 62 10.67 3.27 13.75
N ILE A 63 11.39 2.27 14.20
CA ILE A 63 10.93 1.41 15.29
C ILE A 63 10.75 2.20 16.59
N LYS A 64 11.69 3.08 16.93
CA LYS A 64 11.59 3.92 18.14
C LYS A 64 10.37 4.84 18.11
N GLN A 65 10.00 5.37 16.95
CA GLN A 65 8.81 6.21 16.80
C GLN A 65 7.52 5.39 16.94
N LEU A 66 7.46 4.24 16.28
CA LEU A 66 6.29 3.37 16.34
C LEU A 66 6.11 2.71 17.72
N SER A 67 7.19 2.43 18.47
CA SER A 67 7.12 1.88 19.84
C SER A 67 6.50 2.85 20.85
N LYS A 68 6.25 4.10 20.49
CA LYS A 68 5.47 5.04 21.32
C LYS A 68 3.95 4.85 21.16
N LEU A 69 3.52 4.08 20.19
CA LEU A 69 2.12 3.75 19.95
C LEU A 69 1.76 2.46 20.70
N PRO A 70 0.48 2.26 21.05
CA PRO A 70 0.03 0.97 21.55
C PRO A 70 0.36 -0.16 20.57
N GLN A 71 0.72 -1.32 21.09
CA GLN A 71 1.00 -2.53 20.32
C GLN A 71 -0.18 -2.85 19.37
N PRO A 72 0.05 -3.07 18.06
CA PRO A 72 -1.05 -3.37 17.15
C PRO A 72 -1.51 -4.82 17.28
N ASP A 73 -2.82 -5.01 17.37
CA ASP A 73 -3.45 -6.31 17.16
C ASP A 73 -3.53 -6.64 15.67
N ILE A 74 -3.81 -5.61 14.86
CA ILE A 74 -4.01 -5.71 13.41
C ILE A 74 -3.15 -4.66 12.71
N VAL A 75 -2.47 -5.06 11.64
CA VAL A 75 -1.81 -4.14 10.70
C VAL A 75 -2.48 -4.25 9.33
N LEU A 76 -3.00 -3.14 8.84
CA LEU A 76 -3.48 -2.95 7.47
C LEU A 76 -2.51 -2.02 6.76
N ALA A 77 -2.01 -2.39 5.57
CA ALA A 77 -0.99 -1.60 4.89
C ALA A 77 -1.19 -1.54 3.38
N SER A 78 -1.07 -0.35 2.81
CA SER A 78 -1.07 -0.12 1.35
C SER A 78 0.20 0.65 0.94
N PRO A 79 1.38 0.00 0.95
CA PRO A 79 2.62 0.68 0.61
C PRO A 79 2.61 1.16 -0.85
N PRO A 80 3.35 2.25 -1.17
CA PRO A 80 3.39 2.83 -2.51
C PRO A 80 3.64 1.78 -3.60
N CYS A 81 2.77 1.75 -4.61
CA CYS A 81 2.81 0.76 -5.69
C CYS A 81 3.49 1.26 -6.97
N GLU A 82 3.89 2.53 -7.04
CA GLU A 82 4.36 3.18 -8.27
C GLU A 82 5.56 2.45 -8.89
N SER A 83 6.57 2.11 -8.10
CA SER A 83 7.76 1.41 -8.58
C SER A 83 7.51 -0.06 -8.94
N TRP A 84 6.41 -0.64 -8.48
CA TRP A 84 6.11 -2.07 -8.58
C TRP A 84 5.07 -2.41 -9.62
N SER A 85 4.24 -1.44 -10.03
CA SER A 85 3.15 -1.67 -10.99
C SER A 85 3.70 -2.04 -12.36
N GLY A 86 2.97 -2.92 -13.08
CA GLY A 86 3.35 -3.33 -14.43
C GLY A 86 3.51 -2.16 -15.42
N ALA A 87 2.78 -1.08 -15.21
CA ALA A 87 2.84 0.12 -16.05
C ALA A 87 4.18 0.88 -15.94
N HIS A 88 4.86 0.79 -14.81
CA HIS A 88 6.11 1.54 -14.54
C HIS A 88 7.34 0.66 -14.40
N TYR A 89 7.16 -0.66 -14.22
CA TYR A 89 8.25 -1.59 -13.90
C TYR A 89 9.43 -1.51 -14.87
N LEU A 90 9.18 -1.57 -16.18
CA LEU A 90 10.26 -1.55 -17.19
C LEU A 90 11.03 -0.23 -17.17
N LYS A 91 10.33 0.90 -16.95
CA LYS A 91 10.94 2.23 -16.89
C LYS A 91 11.86 2.41 -15.68
N ILE A 92 11.52 1.76 -14.58
CA ILE A 92 12.18 1.94 -13.28
C ILE A 92 13.28 0.88 -13.07
N TRP A 93 12.99 -0.38 -13.40
CA TRP A 93 13.85 -1.51 -13.07
C TRP A 93 14.76 -1.99 -14.21
N LYS A 94 14.41 -1.66 -15.46
CA LYS A 94 15.16 -2.02 -16.66
C LYS A 94 15.36 -0.79 -17.56
N PRO A 95 15.96 0.29 -17.05
CA PRO A 95 16.23 1.43 -17.87
C PRO A 95 17.33 1.11 -18.88
N LYS A 96 17.24 1.70 -20.05
CA LYS A 96 18.29 1.66 -21.06
C LYS A 96 18.93 3.05 -21.16
N VAL A 97 20.18 3.17 -20.78
CA VAL A 97 20.96 4.38 -20.90
C VAL A 97 21.72 4.34 -22.25
N VAL A 98 21.67 5.43 -22.98
CA VAL A 98 22.37 5.63 -24.25
C VAL A 98 23.23 6.88 -24.18
N GLU A 99 24.38 6.87 -24.82
CA GLU A 99 25.26 8.03 -24.94
C GLU A 99 25.07 8.65 -26.33
N LEU A 100 24.85 9.95 -26.36
CA LEU A 100 24.69 10.75 -27.56
C LEU A 100 25.52 12.05 -27.41
N ASN A 101 26.49 12.27 -28.32
CA ASN A 101 27.28 13.49 -28.35
C ASN A 101 27.86 13.90 -26.98
N ASP A 102 28.58 13.02 -26.33
CA ASP A 102 29.20 13.20 -25.01
C ASP A 102 28.24 13.44 -23.84
N TYR A 103 26.95 13.30 -24.07
CA TYR A 103 25.92 13.36 -23.01
C TYR A 103 25.24 12.02 -22.83
N ALA A 104 24.99 11.66 -21.59
CA ALA A 104 24.20 10.48 -21.26
C ALA A 104 22.71 10.82 -21.27
N TYR A 105 21.94 10.03 -21.99
CA TYR A 105 20.49 10.10 -22.07
C TYR A 105 19.89 8.75 -21.67
N TYR A 106 18.63 8.78 -21.34
CA TYR A 106 17.86 7.62 -21.02
C TYR A 106 16.86 7.32 -22.14
N GLU A 107 16.90 6.11 -22.70
CA GLU A 107 15.91 5.65 -23.65
C GLU A 107 14.69 5.08 -22.91
N SER A 108 13.54 5.75 -23.05
CA SER A 108 12.29 5.27 -22.46
C SER A 108 11.75 4.05 -23.20
N TRP A 109 10.80 3.34 -22.59
CA TRP A 109 10.19 2.09 -23.13
C TRP A 109 9.52 2.30 -24.51
N ASN A 110 9.18 3.51 -24.88
CA ASN A 110 8.62 3.88 -26.19
C ASN A 110 9.67 4.48 -27.13
N HIS A 111 10.95 4.18 -26.90
CA HIS A 111 12.11 4.66 -27.69
C HIS A 111 12.27 6.18 -27.72
N LYS A 112 11.68 6.91 -26.78
CA LYS A 112 11.95 8.34 -26.61
C LYS A 112 13.23 8.54 -25.82
N ILE A 113 14.08 9.43 -26.31
CA ILE A 113 15.28 9.87 -25.58
C ILE A 113 14.84 10.91 -24.55
N GLU A 114 15.14 10.66 -23.31
CA GLU A 114 14.81 11.56 -22.18
C GLU A 114 16.11 12.01 -21.49
N PRO A 115 16.16 13.23 -20.92
CA PRO A 115 17.30 13.68 -20.14
C PRO A 115 17.63 12.74 -18.99
N LEU A 116 18.90 12.67 -18.61
CA LEU A 116 19.38 11.82 -17.51
C LEU A 116 18.70 12.16 -16.17
N THR A 117 18.26 13.41 -15.99
CA THR A 117 17.45 13.83 -14.83
C THR A 117 16.14 13.04 -14.68
N ALA A 118 15.52 12.66 -15.80
CA ALA A 118 14.32 11.80 -15.77
C ALA A 118 14.64 10.37 -15.30
N PHE A 119 15.81 9.86 -15.69
CA PHE A 119 16.34 8.61 -15.19
C PHE A 119 16.57 8.65 -13.67
N PHE A 120 17.21 9.69 -13.14
CA PHE A 120 17.44 9.84 -11.71
C PHE A 120 16.15 9.87 -10.90
N LYS A 121 15.12 10.59 -11.37
CA LYS A 121 13.78 10.55 -10.74
C LYS A 121 13.22 9.14 -10.66
N LYS A 122 13.36 8.34 -11.71
CA LYS A 122 12.90 6.94 -11.73
C LYS A 122 13.69 6.07 -10.75
N GLN A 123 15.00 6.31 -10.60
CA GLN A 123 15.81 5.60 -9.59
C GLN A 123 15.42 6.01 -8.17
N GLN A 124 15.09 7.26 -7.91
CA GLN A 124 14.54 7.69 -6.61
C GLN A 124 13.22 6.96 -6.29
N THR A 125 12.30 6.85 -7.28
CA THR A 125 11.06 6.08 -7.11
C THR A 125 11.34 4.61 -6.80
N ARG A 126 12.35 4.00 -7.42
CA ARG A 126 12.77 2.63 -7.12
C ARG A 126 13.29 2.50 -5.69
N ILE A 127 14.20 3.38 -5.28
CA ILE A 127 14.77 3.38 -3.92
C ILE A 127 13.66 3.54 -2.88
N LEU A 128 12.72 4.46 -3.12
CA LEU A 128 11.57 4.66 -2.25
C LEU A 128 10.70 3.39 -2.16
N GLY A 129 10.43 2.75 -3.31
CA GLY A 129 9.66 1.50 -3.35
C GLY A 129 10.31 0.37 -2.57
N GLU A 130 11.62 0.15 -2.73
CA GLU A 130 12.36 -0.87 -1.97
C GLU A 130 12.37 -0.52 -0.48
N SER A 131 12.70 0.71 -0.13
CA SER A 131 12.83 1.14 1.27
C SER A 131 11.50 1.06 2.04
N THR A 132 10.37 1.34 1.40
CA THR A 132 9.05 1.20 2.01
C THR A 132 8.64 -0.26 2.18
N GLN A 133 8.96 -1.15 1.24
CA GLN A 133 8.71 -2.59 1.40
C GLN A 133 9.54 -3.18 2.54
N ILE A 134 10.82 -2.83 2.63
CA ILE A 134 11.69 -3.28 3.72
C ILE A 134 11.19 -2.72 5.06
N GLY A 135 10.84 -1.44 5.12
CA GLY A 135 10.28 -0.80 6.32
C GLY A 135 9.04 -1.52 6.82
N LEU A 136 8.07 -1.79 5.92
CA LEU A 136 6.84 -2.52 6.24
C LEU A 136 7.12 -3.92 6.84
N ILE A 137 7.99 -4.69 6.18
CA ILE A 137 8.29 -6.04 6.66
C ILE A 137 9.05 -6.00 7.99
N THR A 138 9.91 -5.01 8.18
CA THR A 138 10.59 -4.76 9.47
C THR A 138 9.57 -4.46 10.58
N ILE A 139 8.56 -3.63 10.30
CA ILE A 139 7.48 -3.31 11.25
C ILE A 139 6.74 -4.60 11.64
N ILE A 140 6.26 -5.37 10.67
CA ILE A 140 5.49 -6.59 10.93
C ILE A 140 6.32 -7.61 11.73
N ARG A 141 7.59 -7.80 11.38
CA ARG A 141 8.48 -8.72 12.10
C ARG A 141 8.81 -8.27 13.52
N HIS A 142 8.96 -6.96 13.73
CA HIS A 142 9.28 -6.41 15.04
C HIS A 142 8.09 -6.44 15.99
N PHE A 143 6.95 -5.90 15.55
CA PHE A 143 5.76 -5.77 16.40
C PHE A 143 4.92 -7.03 16.46
N LYS A 144 5.07 -7.97 15.53
CA LYS A 144 4.39 -9.27 15.49
C LYS A 144 2.88 -9.16 15.75
N PRO A 145 2.13 -8.33 14.98
CA PRO A 145 0.68 -8.23 15.15
C PRO A 145 0.04 -9.61 14.96
N SER A 146 -1.06 -9.89 15.69
CA SER A 146 -1.77 -11.16 15.54
C SER A 146 -2.30 -11.36 14.13
N LYS A 147 -2.72 -10.29 13.47
CA LYS A 147 -3.22 -10.27 12.10
C LYS A 147 -2.57 -9.14 11.29
N TRP A 148 -2.25 -9.42 10.04
CA TRP A 148 -1.76 -8.39 9.12
C TRP A 148 -2.25 -8.62 7.70
N VAL A 149 -2.44 -7.53 6.97
CA VAL A 149 -2.85 -7.50 5.57
C VAL A 149 -2.07 -6.44 4.82
N ILE A 150 -1.50 -6.78 3.68
CA ILE A 150 -0.77 -5.90 2.79
C ILE A 150 -1.48 -5.84 1.44
N GLU A 151 -1.90 -4.66 1.02
CA GLU A 151 -2.52 -4.39 -0.28
C GLU A 151 -1.47 -3.95 -1.30
N ASN A 152 -1.58 -4.45 -2.52
CA ASN A 152 -0.92 -3.88 -3.70
C ASN A 152 -1.54 -4.44 -4.99
N PRO A 153 -1.39 -3.78 -6.17
CA PRO A 153 -1.89 -4.31 -7.43
C PRO A 153 -1.44 -5.75 -7.70
N ALA A 154 -2.32 -6.59 -8.26
CA ALA A 154 -2.02 -8.00 -8.51
C ALA A 154 -0.85 -8.20 -9.49
N SER A 155 -0.65 -7.28 -10.44
CA SER A 155 0.50 -7.27 -11.35
C SER A 155 1.78 -6.73 -10.73
N GLY A 156 1.73 -6.27 -9.47
CA GLY A 156 2.86 -5.66 -8.77
C GLY A 156 4.01 -6.65 -8.56
N LYS A 157 5.23 -6.20 -8.88
CA LYS A 157 6.44 -7.02 -8.69
C LYS A 157 6.90 -7.07 -7.23
N CYS A 158 6.31 -6.25 -6.35
CA CYS A 158 6.57 -6.26 -4.91
C CYS A 158 6.33 -7.64 -4.28
N TRP A 159 5.38 -8.44 -4.78
CA TRP A 159 5.09 -9.78 -4.27
C TRP A 159 6.28 -10.71 -4.39
N LYS A 160 6.91 -10.76 -5.59
CA LYS A 160 8.14 -11.52 -5.82
C LYS A 160 9.31 -10.96 -5.02
N TYR A 161 9.41 -9.64 -4.89
CA TYR A 161 10.45 -9.00 -4.09
C TYR A 161 10.34 -9.40 -2.61
N GLN A 162 9.14 -9.36 -2.03
CA GLN A 162 8.90 -9.80 -0.67
C GLN A 162 9.27 -11.27 -0.46
N GLU A 163 8.87 -12.15 -1.38
CA GLU A 163 9.14 -13.60 -1.30
C GLU A 163 10.61 -13.93 -1.47
N GLN A 164 11.22 -13.44 -2.56
CA GLN A 164 12.55 -13.85 -2.97
C GLN A 164 13.68 -13.16 -2.22
N PHE A 165 13.54 -11.84 -1.98
CA PHE A 165 14.57 -11.04 -1.33
C PHE A 165 14.34 -10.87 0.16
N LEU A 166 13.12 -10.55 0.57
CA LEU A 166 12.80 -10.31 1.97
C LEU A 166 12.43 -11.60 2.72
N LYS A 167 12.29 -12.73 2.02
CA LYS A 167 11.86 -14.02 2.60
C LYS A 167 10.61 -13.85 3.48
N PHE A 168 9.65 -13.09 2.95
CA PHE A 168 8.41 -12.78 3.63
C PHE A 168 7.22 -13.40 2.88
N ASN A 169 6.70 -14.49 3.43
CA ASN A 169 5.61 -15.25 2.88
C ASN A 169 4.27 -14.88 3.53
N GLY A 170 3.18 -15.25 2.88
CA GLY A 170 1.82 -15.05 3.35
C GLY A 170 0.83 -15.62 2.35
N ILE A 171 -0.44 -15.65 2.74
CA ILE A 171 -1.54 -16.11 1.91
C ILE A 171 -1.91 -15.02 0.93
N ILE A 172 -2.02 -15.37 -0.35
CA ILE A 172 -2.40 -14.46 -1.44
C ILE A 172 -3.92 -14.48 -1.60
N ASN A 173 -4.57 -13.38 -1.26
CA ASN A 173 -6.00 -13.20 -1.44
C ASN A 173 -6.21 -12.20 -2.58
N LYS A 174 -6.60 -12.70 -3.74
CA LYS A 174 -6.84 -11.88 -4.93
C LYS A 174 -8.30 -11.47 -5.00
N THR A 175 -8.56 -10.24 -5.44
CA THR A 175 -9.91 -9.72 -5.70
C THR A 175 -9.89 -8.66 -6.81
N TYR A 176 -11.07 -8.21 -7.22
CA TYR A 176 -11.26 -7.05 -8.09
C TYR A 176 -12.11 -6.02 -7.34
N TYR A 177 -11.76 -4.75 -7.42
CA TYR A 177 -12.44 -3.71 -6.66
C TYR A 177 -13.93 -3.59 -6.98
N ASN A 178 -14.31 -3.75 -8.25
CA ASN A 178 -15.71 -3.73 -8.67
C ASN A 178 -16.55 -4.94 -8.21
N ASN A 179 -15.95 -5.94 -7.57
CA ASN A 179 -16.72 -6.99 -6.87
C ASN A 179 -17.37 -6.48 -5.58
N TRP A 180 -16.93 -5.34 -5.09
CA TRP A 180 -17.30 -4.77 -3.79
C TRP A 180 -18.05 -3.46 -3.92
N ASN A 181 -17.80 -2.70 -4.99
CA ASN A 181 -18.50 -1.47 -5.31
C ASN A 181 -18.39 -1.20 -6.81
N GLU A 182 -19.54 -1.03 -7.47
CA GLU A 182 -19.66 -0.83 -8.93
C GLU A 182 -19.04 0.49 -9.40
N GLU A 183 -18.89 1.46 -8.50
CA GLU A 183 -18.22 2.74 -8.79
C GLU A 183 -16.70 2.59 -8.97
N PHE A 184 -16.15 1.41 -8.73
CA PHE A 184 -14.73 1.14 -8.93
C PHE A 184 -14.47 0.42 -10.26
N SER A 185 -13.31 0.71 -10.83
CA SER A 185 -12.81 -0.04 -11.98
C SER A 185 -12.52 -1.51 -11.61
N SER A 186 -12.48 -2.39 -12.60
CA SER A 186 -12.03 -3.78 -12.42
C SER A 186 -10.52 -3.86 -12.16
N LYS A 187 -10.05 -3.18 -11.08
CA LYS A 187 -8.65 -3.18 -10.65
C LYS A 187 -8.32 -4.51 -9.97
N PRO A 188 -7.50 -5.37 -10.57
CA PRO A 188 -7.07 -6.60 -9.92
C PRO A 188 -6.08 -6.26 -8.81
N THR A 189 -6.39 -6.67 -7.59
CA THR A 189 -5.60 -6.35 -6.39
C THR A 189 -5.35 -7.62 -5.58
N ILE A 190 -4.21 -7.69 -4.93
CA ILE A 190 -3.86 -8.72 -3.97
C ILE A 190 -3.84 -8.11 -2.57
N PHE A 191 -4.43 -8.84 -1.64
CA PHE A 191 -4.31 -8.64 -0.20
C PHE A 191 -3.53 -9.83 0.36
N LYS A 192 -2.22 -9.65 0.56
CA LYS A 192 -1.37 -10.66 1.19
C LYS A 192 -1.51 -10.58 2.69
N SER A 193 -1.72 -11.71 3.36
CA SER A 193 -2.01 -11.74 4.80
C SER A 193 -1.49 -13.01 5.46
N ASN A 194 -1.52 -13.05 6.81
CA ASN A 194 -1.26 -14.26 7.58
C ASN A 194 -2.51 -15.14 7.80
N VAL A 195 -3.65 -14.74 7.25
CA VAL A 195 -4.90 -15.50 7.30
C VAL A 195 -5.54 -15.61 5.92
N ASN A 196 -6.34 -16.64 5.68
CA ASN A 196 -7.13 -16.74 4.46
C ASN A 196 -8.35 -15.82 4.58
N LEU A 197 -8.43 -14.80 3.71
CA LEU A 197 -9.53 -13.84 3.71
C LEU A 197 -10.73 -14.31 2.87
N ASN A 198 -10.53 -15.31 2.03
CA ASN A 198 -11.60 -15.92 1.21
C ASN A 198 -12.41 -14.87 0.41
N LEU A 199 -11.71 -13.90 -0.19
CA LEU A 199 -12.32 -12.74 -0.86
C LEU A 199 -12.99 -13.16 -2.18
N LYS A 200 -14.15 -12.56 -2.47
CA LYS A 200 -14.80 -12.67 -3.77
C LYS A 200 -13.82 -12.24 -4.88
N CYS A 201 -13.64 -13.08 -5.92
CA CYS A 201 -12.69 -12.85 -6.99
C CYS A 201 -13.29 -13.20 -8.35
N GLU A 202 -14.30 -12.46 -8.77
CA GLU A 202 -14.95 -12.63 -10.07
C GLU A 202 -14.49 -11.55 -11.04
N ARG A 203 -14.13 -11.92 -12.27
CA ARG A 203 -13.78 -10.96 -13.31
C ARG A 203 -15.02 -10.39 -13.96
N ILE A 204 -15.59 -9.35 -13.37
CA ILE A 204 -16.77 -8.64 -13.89
C ILE A 204 -16.27 -7.45 -14.73
N LYS A 205 -16.91 -7.24 -15.89
CA LYS A 205 -16.65 -6.03 -16.69
C LYS A 205 -17.10 -4.80 -15.90
N SER A 206 -16.26 -3.77 -15.88
CA SER A 206 -16.62 -2.45 -15.34
C SER A 206 -16.70 -1.44 -16.46
N ASN A 207 -17.71 -0.57 -16.42
CA ASN A 207 -17.83 0.57 -17.30
C ASN A 207 -16.80 1.66 -16.97
N ILE A 208 -16.21 1.60 -15.77
CA ILE A 208 -15.21 2.54 -15.28
C ILE A 208 -13.82 2.03 -15.65
N GLN A 209 -13.10 2.81 -16.46
CA GLN A 209 -11.73 2.49 -16.84
C GLN A 209 -10.76 3.22 -15.92
N LEU A 210 -9.79 2.50 -15.35
CA LEU A 210 -8.78 3.05 -14.44
C LEU A 210 -8.01 4.24 -15.05
N LYS A 211 -7.76 4.22 -16.37
CA LYS A 211 -7.09 5.31 -17.09
C LYS A 211 -7.88 6.61 -17.12
N ASN A 212 -9.21 6.53 -17.00
CA ASN A 212 -10.12 7.68 -17.02
C ASN A 212 -10.37 8.23 -15.60
N THR A 213 -9.86 7.57 -14.57
CA THR A 213 -9.96 8.04 -13.20
C THR A 213 -8.90 9.13 -13.00
N SER A 214 -9.32 10.37 -12.88
CA SER A 214 -8.43 11.53 -12.69
C SER A 214 -7.78 11.50 -11.29
N GLY A 215 -6.49 11.82 -11.26
CA GLY A 215 -5.73 11.96 -10.02
C GLY A 215 -5.24 10.64 -9.41
N TYR A 216 -4.12 10.75 -8.68
CA TYR A 216 -3.51 9.64 -7.95
C TYR A 216 -4.43 9.14 -6.83
N ASP A 217 -5.02 10.06 -6.08
CA ASP A 217 -5.85 9.76 -4.92
C ASP A 217 -7.07 8.92 -5.27
N ASN A 218 -7.74 9.23 -6.38
CA ASN A 218 -8.90 8.45 -6.81
C ASN A 218 -8.53 7.01 -7.25
N ARG A 219 -7.31 6.81 -7.78
CA ARG A 219 -6.82 5.48 -8.18
C ARG A 219 -6.31 4.64 -7.01
N SER A 220 -5.95 5.29 -5.91
CA SER A 220 -5.43 4.62 -4.70
C SER A 220 -6.51 4.26 -3.70
N LYS A 221 -7.74 4.77 -3.83
CA LYS A 221 -8.87 4.40 -2.98
C LYS A 221 -9.11 2.90 -2.97
N VAL A 222 -9.40 2.36 -1.79
CA VAL A 222 -9.86 0.98 -1.59
C VAL A 222 -11.36 1.01 -1.28
N PRO A 223 -12.19 0.15 -1.90
CA PRO A 223 -13.62 0.08 -1.57
C PRO A 223 -13.84 -0.18 -0.08
N LEU A 224 -14.69 0.61 0.56
CA LEU A 224 -14.94 0.50 2.01
C LEU A 224 -15.61 -0.83 2.36
N GLU A 225 -16.45 -1.33 1.47
CA GLU A 225 -17.14 -2.63 1.58
C GLU A 225 -16.13 -3.80 1.59
N LEU A 226 -15.06 -3.69 0.79
CA LEU A 226 -13.97 -4.66 0.78
C LEU A 226 -13.19 -4.64 2.11
N ILE A 227 -12.89 -3.44 2.62
CA ILE A 227 -12.20 -3.31 3.92
C ILE A 227 -13.08 -3.83 5.06
N LYS A 228 -14.39 -3.59 5.00
CA LYS A 228 -15.36 -4.18 5.93
C LYS A 228 -15.26 -5.70 5.97
N GLU A 229 -15.30 -6.35 4.80
CA GLU A 229 -15.19 -7.82 4.71
C GLU A 229 -13.84 -8.32 5.26
N ILE A 230 -12.74 -7.66 4.90
CA ILE A 230 -11.41 -7.99 5.44
C ILE A 230 -11.43 -7.92 6.97
N LEU A 231 -11.97 -6.87 7.57
CA LEU A 231 -12.01 -6.71 9.02
C LEU A 231 -12.89 -7.77 9.70
N ILE A 232 -14.00 -8.17 9.09
CA ILE A 232 -14.82 -9.29 9.56
C ILE A 232 -13.98 -10.57 9.60
N LYS A 233 -13.29 -10.92 8.51
CA LYS A 233 -12.42 -12.11 8.42
C LYS A 233 -11.22 -12.06 9.37
N LEU A 234 -10.73 -10.89 9.71
CA LEU A 234 -9.68 -10.72 10.72
C LEU A 234 -10.21 -10.83 12.15
N GLY A 235 -11.51 -10.64 12.34
CA GLY A 235 -12.19 -10.78 13.64
C GLY A 235 -12.58 -12.22 14.00
N GLU A 236 -12.73 -13.06 12.97
CA GLU A 236 -12.94 -14.51 13.10
C GLU A 236 -11.62 -15.20 13.55
#